data_de152b5cc4d1a1df93cc45d13b02d871
#
_entry.id   de152b5cc4d1a1df93cc45d13b02d871
#
_cell.length_a   1.000
_cell.length_b   1.000
_cell.length_c   1.000
_cell.angle_alpha   90.00
_cell.angle_beta   90.00
_cell.angle_gamma   90.00
#
_symmetry.space_group_name_H-M   'P 1'
#
loop_
_entity.id
_entity.type
_entity.pdbx_description
1 polymer ?
#
loop_
_entity_poly.entity_id
_entity_poly.type
_entity_poly.pdbx_seq_one_letter_code
_entity_poly.pdbx_strand_id
1 'polypeptide(L)'
;MVRTPKRTTNLNKITLVNDVSRRFVSGGITLSEAYRRLREIDQMKPIYPKWMQHMAAALTSGAFSMLAGGSWLDLGPSALAGLTVNLSMEYFEKFVRMKFFTEFSAALFGGLISLLFVTLFPQLHMSILIIGAMLPLFPGIAITNSLRDLMAGDLVAGVSRGVEAMLTAVSVAVATAITLWFRG
;
A
#
# COMPACT_ATOMS: atom_id res chain seq x y z
N MET A 1 -17.32 -20.85 7.43
CA MET A 1 -16.24 -20.07 6.83
C MET A 1 -16.41 -18.63 7.28
N VAL A 2 -15.51 -18.08 8.09
CA VAL A 2 -15.53 -16.67 8.49
C VAL A 2 -14.83 -15.87 7.41
N ARG A 3 -15.56 -15.01 6.70
CA ARG A 3 -15.01 -14.14 5.65
C ARG A 3 -14.50 -12.86 6.32
N THR A 4 -13.20 -12.67 6.37
CA THR A 4 -12.57 -11.45 6.87
C THR A 4 -12.63 -10.35 5.80
N PRO A 5 -13.44 -9.29 5.98
CA PRO A 5 -13.69 -8.28 4.94
C PRO A 5 -12.54 -7.27 4.75
N LYS A 6 -11.60 -7.18 5.68
CA LYS A 6 -10.43 -6.28 5.59
C LYS A 6 -9.16 -7.05 5.89
N ARG A 7 -8.26 -7.10 4.92
CA ARG A 7 -6.90 -7.63 5.08
C ARG A 7 -5.93 -6.45 5.22
N THR A 8 -5.69 -6.02 6.44
CA THR A 8 -4.60 -5.07 6.73
C THR A 8 -3.45 -5.85 7.34
N THR A 9 -2.26 -5.72 6.78
CA THR A 9 -1.06 -6.35 7.32
C THR A 9 -0.46 -5.47 8.42
N ASN A 10 -0.68 -5.84 9.67
CA ASN A 10 -0.07 -5.17 10.81
C ASN A 10 1.06 -6.05 11.36
N LEU A 11 2.31 -5.74 10.98
CA LEU A 11 3.49 -6.52 11.35
C LEU A 11 3.69 -6.63 12.85
N ASN A 12 3.33 -5.59 13.62
CA ASN A 12 3.42 -5.64 15.08
C ASN A 12 2.44 -6.64 15.69
N LYS A 13 1.18 -6.65 15.23
CA LYS A 13 0.20 -7.65 15.68
C LYS A 13 0.64 -9.07 15.30
N ILE A 14 1.22 -9.26 14.12
CA ILE A 14 1.75 -10.56 13.67
C ILE A 14 2.85 -11.04 14.62
N THR A 15 3.79 -10.18 15.01
CA THR A 15 4.87 -10.53 15.96
C THR A 15 4.32 -10.92 17.31
N LEU A 16 3.35 -10.16 17.85
CA LEU A 16 2.72 -10.45 19.12
C LEU A 16 1.93 -11.79 19.10
N VAL A 17 1.16 -12.02 18.03
CA VAL A 17 0.42 -13.30 17.86
C VAL A 17 1.39 -14.47 17.77
N ASN A 18 2.51 -14.30 17.06
CA ASN A 18 3.52 -15.35 16.95
C ASN A 18 4.19 -15.66 18.30
N ASP A 19 4.45 -14.63 19.15
CA ASP A 19 4.95 -14.85 20.51
C ASP A 19 3.96 -15.63 21.38
N VAL A 20 2.68 -15.26 21.32
CA VAL A 20 1.61 -16.00 22.04
C VAL A 20 1.55 -17.46 21.57
N SER A 21 1.61 -17.70 20.25
CA SER A 21 1.59 -19.04 19.66
C SER A 21 2.78 -19.88 20.15
N ARG A 22 3.99 -19.32 20.12
CA ARG A 22 5.21 -20.01 20.58
C ARG A 22 5.12 -20.38 22.06
N ARG A 23 4.68 -19.45 22.92
CA ARG A 23 4.52 -19.69 24.36
C ARG A 23 3.45 -20.75 24.65
N PHE A 24 2.38 -20.78 23.88
CA PHE A 24 1.35 -21.79 24.03
C PHE A 24 1.87 -23.18 23.63
N VAL A 25 2.54 -23.30 22.49
CA VAL A 25 3.11 -24.56 22.01
C VAL A 25 4.20 -25.11 22.96
N SER A 26 5.01 -24.22 23.57
CA SER A 26 6.00 -24.62 24.59
C SER A 26 5.43 -24.95 25.96
N GLY A 27 4.10 -24.87 26.14
CA GLY A 27 3.45 -25.12 27.43
C GLY A 27 3.62 -24.01 28.47
N GLY A 28 4.17 -22.84 28.06
CA GLY A 28 4.43 -21.69 28.94
C GLY A 28 3.19 -20.90 29.35
N ILE A 29 2.08 -21.06 28.62
CA ILE A 29 0.79 -20.41 28.93
C ILE A 29 -0.38 -21.38 28.72
N THR A 30 -1.47 -21.16 29.47
CA THR A 30 -2.71 -21.95 29.33
C THR A 30 -3.52 -21.49 28.11
N LEU A 31 -4.45 -22.31 27.63
CA LEU A 31 -5.38 -22.00 26.56
C LEU A 31 -6.19 -20.73 26.88
N SER A 32 -6.66 -20.58 28.10
CA SER A 32 -7.43 -19.42 28.56
C SER A 32 -6.60 -18.13 28.47
N GLU A 33 -5.34 -18.21 28.86
CA GLU A 33 -4.42 -17.09 28.82
C GLU A 33 -4.04 -16.73 27.37
N ALA A 34 -3.79 -17.73 26.52
CA ALA A 34 -3.54 -17.52 25.10
C ALA A 34 -4.72 -16.80 24.42
N TYR A 35 -5.96 -17.28 24.68
CA TYR A 35 -7.17 -16.64 24.15
C TYR A 35 -7.34 -15.20 24.62
N ARG A 36 -7.11 -14.92 25.91
CA ARG A 36 -7.17 -13.56 26.45
C ARG A 36 -6.18 -12.65 25.76
N ARG A 37 -4.90 -13.06 25.62
CA ARG A 37 -3.84 -12.28 24.97
C ARG A 37 -4.15 -12.02 23.49
N LEU A 38 -4.65 -13.02 22.78
CA LEU A 38 -5.06 -12.84 21.37
C LEU A 38 -6.19 -11.81 21.24
N ARG A 39 -7.15 -11.83 22.16
CA ARG A 39 -8.23 -10.84 22.19
C ARG A 39 -7.74 -9.43 22.50
N GLU A 40 -6.79 -9.29 23.42
CA GLU A 40 -6.12 -8.00 23.71
C GLU A 40 -5.39 -7.47 22.48
N ILE A 41 -4.65 -8.33 21.77
CA ILE A 41 -3.95 -7.97 20.52
C ILE A 41 -4.94 -7.56 19.43
N ASP A 42 -6.08 -8.25 19.30
CA ASP A 42 -7.11 -7.91 18.32
C ASP A 42 -7.69 -6.52 18.57
N GLN A 43 -7.91 -6.15 19.83
CA GLN A 43 -8.45 -4.84 20.24
C GLN A 43 -7.42 -3.71 20.26
N MET A 44 -6.12 -3.99 20.08
CA MET A 44 -5.08 -2.96 20.04
C MET A 44 -5.33 -1.96 18.92
N LYS A 45 -5.33 -0.68 19.27
CA LYS A 45 -5.37 0.43 18.31
C LYS A 45 -4.07 0.46 17.47
N PRO A 46 -4.12 1.02 16.25
CA PRO A 46 -2.90 1.26 15.48
C PRO A 46 -1.89 2.07 16.30
N ILE A 47 -0.62 1.66 16.27
CA ILE A 47 0.46 2.33 17.02
C ILE A 47 0.69 3.75 16.51
N TYR A 48 0.56 3.93 15.19
CA TYR A 48 0.82 5.20 14.53
C TYR A 48 -0.48 5.93 14.21
N PRO A 49 -0.60 7.21 14.59
CA PRO A 49 -1.75 8.03 14.23
C PRO A 49 -1.80 8.23 12.71
N LYS A 50 -2.98 8.50 12.16
CA LYS A 50 -3.19 8.61 10.71
C LYS A 50 -2.33 9.68 10.04
N TRP A 51 -2.17 10.84 10.70
CA TRP A 51 -1.33 11.91 10.16
C TRP A 51 0.12 11.44 9.91
N MET A 52 0.66 10.60 10.80
CA MET A 52 2.00 10.04 10.67
C MET A 52 2.10 9.07 9.49
N GLN A 53 1.03 8.30 9.21
CA GLN A 53 0.95 7.44 8.04
C GLN A 53 0.94 8.26 6.74
N HIS A 54 0.19 9.36 6.70
CA HIS A 54 0.17 10.28 5.56
C HIS A 54 1.52 10.96 5.34
N MET A 55 2.16 11.42 6.40
CA MET A 55 3.51 11.99 6.31
C MET A 55 4.53 10.97 5.83
N ALA A 56 4.46 9.73 6.32
CA ALA A 56 5.33 8.65 5.86
C ALA A 56 5.13 8.36 4.36
N ALA A 57 3.89 8.33 3.88
CA ALA A 57 3.59 8.15 2.46
C ALA A 57 4.18 9.30 1.61
N ALA A 58 4.01 10.55 2.06
CA ALA A 58 4.58 11.71 1.38
C ALA A 58 6.12 11.64 1.32
N LEU A 59 6.77 11.40 2.45
CA LEU A 59 8.23 11.29 2.51
C LEU A 59 8.76 10.14 1.66
N THR A 60 8.10 8.99 1.69
CA THR A 60 8.48 7.82 0.89
C THR A 60 8.37 8.12 -0.60
N SER A 61 7.28 8.75 -1.04
CA SER A 61 7.08 9.13 -2.44
C SER A 61 8.12 10.16 -2.93
N GLY A 62 8.41 11.18 -2.11
CA GLY A 62 9.47 12.15 -2.42
C GLY A 62 10.86 11.52 -2.45
N ALA A 63 11.22 10.70 -1.47
CA ALA A 63 12.50 10.01 -1.43
C ALA A 63 12.67 9.05 -2.62
N PHE A 64 11.60 8.35 -3.00
CA PHE A 64 11.65 7.41 -4.11
C PHE A 64 11.78 8.12 -5.48
N SER A 65 11.22 9.33 -5.63
CA SER A 65 11.46 10.12 -6.83
C SER A 65 12.94 10.45 -7.01
N MET A 66 13.66 10.72 -5.93
CA MET A 66 15.12 10.93 -5.97
C MET A 66 15.85 9.65 -6.37
N LEU A 67 15.48 8.49 -5.82
CA LEU A 67 16.06 7.19 -6.19
C LEU A 67 15.78 6.84 -7.65
N ALA A 68 14.66 7.28 -8.21
CA ALA A 68 14.31 7.09 -9.61
C ALA A 68 15.06 8.05 -10.57
N GLY A 69 16.00 8.83 -10.08
CA GLY A 69 16.80 9.75 -10.87
C GLY A 69 16.20 11.17 -10.98
N GLY A 70 15.26 11.52 -10.10
CA GLY A 70 14.69 12.86 -10.02
C GLY A 70 15.65 13.91 -9.45
N SER A 71 15.34 15.15 -9.71
CA SER A 71 16.02 16.32 -9.15
C SER A 71 15.45 16.72 -7.78
N TRP A 72 16.15 17.57 -7.04
CA TRP A 72 15.64 18.16 -5.80
C TRP A 72 14.30 18.90 -5.98
N LEU A 73 14.06 19.42 -7.18
CA LEU A 73 12.81 20.09 -7.54
C LEU A 73 11.64 19.11 -7.63
N ASP A 74 11.89 17.85 -8.02
CA ASP A 74 10.86 16.81 -8.16
C ASP A 74 10.42 16.25 -6.79
N LEU A 75 11.24 16.38 -5.72
CA LEU A 75 10.98 15.80 -4.40
C LEU A 75 9.66 16.29 -3.78
N GLY A 76 9.48 17.61 -3.70
CA GLY A 76 8.29 18.22 -3.11
C GLY A 76 6.99 17.86 -3.86
N PRO A 77 6.92 18.09 -5.16
CA PRO A 77 5.78 17.69 -5.97
C PRO A 77 5.46 16.19 -5.91
N SER A 78 6.46 15.31 -5.94
CA SER A 78 6.26 13.86 -5.78
C SER A 78 5.72 13.49 -4.39
N ALA A 79 6.22 14.14 -3.34
CA ALA A 79 5.72 13.94 -1.98
C ALA A 79 4.23 14.33 -1.86
N LEU A 80 3.84 15.47 -2.46
CA LEU A 80 2.46 15.93 -2.47
C LEU A 80 1.55 15.03 -3.32
N ALA A 81 2.03 14.55 -4.47
CA ALA A 81 1.30 13.61 -5.29
C ALA A 81 1.09 12.27 -4.55
N GLY A 82 2.11 11.73 -3.87
CA GLY A 82 1.99 10.52 -3.06
C GLY A 82 1.10 10.69 -1.84
N LEU A 83 1.11 11.87 -1.20
CA LEU A 83 0.15 12.22 -0.15
C LEU A 83 -1.28 12.19 -0.69
N THR A 84 -1.52 12.77 -1.87
CA THR A 84 -2.84 12.76 -2.52
C THR A 84 -3.31 11.34 -2.81
N VAL A 85 -2.43 10.47 -3.31
CA VAL A 85 -2.73 9.05 -3.52
C VAL A 85 -3.18 8.40 -2.21
N ASN A 86 -2.42 8.59 -1.12
CA ASN A 86 -2.72 7.98 0.16
C ASN A 86 -4.05 8.49 0.76
N LEU A 87 -4.33 9.79 0.67
CA LEU A 87 -5.59 10.38 1.11
C LEU A 87 -6.77 9.89 0.27
N SER A 88 -6.59 9.80 -1.05
CA SER A 88 -7.61 9.28 -1.97
C SER A 88 -7.94 7.83 -1.68
N MET A 89 -6.93 6.99 -1.40
CA MET A 89 -7.14 5.61 -0.97
C MET A 89 -8.00 5.55 0.29
N GLU A 90 -7.64 6.30 1.35
CA GLU A 90 -8.41 6.30 2.59
C GLU A 90 -9.85 6.79 2.37
N TYR A 91 -10.04 7.79 1.50
CA TYR A 91 -11.36 8.32 1.18
C TYR A 91 -12.22 7.28 0.44
N PHE A 92 -11.71 6.72 -0.65
CA PHE A 92 -12.48 5.77 -1.47
C PHE A 92 -12.73 4.44 -0.77
N GLU A 93 -11.82 3.95 0.07
CA GLU A 93 -12.05 2.74 0.88
C GLU A 93 -13.28 2.84 1.81
N LYS A 94 -13.67 4.05 2.21
CA LYS A 94 -14.86 4.27 3.06
C LYS A 94 -16.15 4.10 2.28
N PHE A 95 -16.17 4.49 1.00
CA PHE A 95 -17.38 4.55 0.18
C PHE A 95 -17.50 3.36 -0.78
N VAL A 96 -16.38 2.89 -1.30
CA VAL A 96 -16.35 1.86 -2.33
C VAL A 96 -15.64 0.62 -1.77
N ARG A 97 -16.38 -0.50 -1.66
CA ARG A 97 -15.82 -1.78 -1.20
C ARG A 97 -15.09 -2.58 -2.30
N MET A 98 -14.74 -1.94 -3.39
CA MET A 98 -14.07 -2.55 -4.54
C MET A 98 -12.61 -2.09 -4.57
N LYS A 99 -11.70 -2.98 -4.18
CA LYS A 99 -10.26 -2.69 -4.02
C LYS A 99 -9.65 -2.05 -5.28
N PHE A 100 -9.82 -2.69 -6.43
CA PHE A 100 -9.21 -2.24 -7.69
C PHE A 100 -9.72 -0.88 -8.16
N PHE A 101 -10.99 -0.57 -7.92
CA PHE A 101 -11.55 0.75 -8.22
C PHE A 101 -10.94 1.82 -7.31
N THR A 102 -10.73 1.51 -6.05
CA THR A 102 -10.07 2.42 -5.08
C THR A 102 -8.64 2.72 -5.52
N GLU A 103 -7.88 1.68 -5.91
CA GLU A 103 -6.49 1.81 -6.39
C GLU A 103 -6.42 2.60 -7.69
N PHE A 104 -7.31 2.32 -8.66
CA PHE A 104 -7.43 3.07 -9.89
C PHE A 104 -7.72 4.57 -9.64
N SER A 105 -8.72 4.86 -8.80
CA SER A 105 -9.10 6.25 -8.49
C SER A 105 -7.99 6.98 -7.78
N ALA A 106 -7.33 6.36 -6.82
CA ALA A 106 -6.19 6.96 -6.11
C ALA A 106 -5.02 7.24 -7.05
N ALA A 107 -4.69 6.30 -7.95
CA ALA A 107 -3.67 6.49 -8.98
C ALA A 107 -4.02 7.63 -9.94
N LEU A 108 -5.28 7.72 -10.37
CA LEU A 108 -5.75 8.79 -11.23
C LEU A 108 -5.58 10.17 -10.58
N PHE A 109 -5.99 10.32 -9.31
CA PHE A 109 -5.80 11.59 -8.58
C PHE A 109 -4.32 11.94 -8.39
N GLY A 110 -3.47 10.98 -8.03
CA GLY A 110 -2.03 11.20 -7.94
C GLY A 110 -1.40 11.60 -9.28
N GLY A 111 -1.83 10.97 -10.37
CA GLY A 111 -1.42 11.32 -11.72
C GLY A 111 -1.87 12.72 -12.13
N LEU A 112 -3.12 13.10 -11.86
CA LEU A 112 -3.65 14.44 -12.17
C LEU A 112 -2.91 15.54 -11.39
N ILE A 113 -2.57 15.30 -10.13
CA ILE A 113 -1.74 16.22 -9.34
C ILE A 113 -0.34 16.33 -9.94
N SER A 114 0.26 15.22 -10.36
CA SER A 114 1.56 15.22 -11.05
C SER A 114 1.49 16.03 -12.36
N LEU A 115 0.43 15.86 -13.14
CA LEU A 115 0.19 16.62 -14.37
C LEU A 115 0.04 18.12 -14.08
N LEU A 116 -0.71 18.49 -13.04
CA LEU A 116 -0.87 19.89 -12.63
C LEU A 116 0.50 20.51 -12.28
N PHE A 117 1.34 19.81 -11.52
CA PHE A 117 2.66 20.32 -11.17
C PHE A 117 3.54 20.51 -12.41
N VAL A 118 3.57 19.59 -13.35
CA VAL A 118 4.37 19.70 -14.58
C VAL A 118 3.85 20.80 -15.50
N THR A 119 2.56 21.05 -15.54
CA THR A 119 2.00 22.17 -16.33
C THR A 119 2.34 23.53 -15.71
N LEU A 120 2.38 23.64 -14.39
CA LEU A 120 2.76 24.86 -13.69
C LEU A 120 4.29 25.09 -13.69
N PHE A 121 5.06 24.02 -13.64
CA PHE A 121 6.52 24.03 -13.54
C PHE A 121 7.12 23.09 -14.59
N PRO A 122 7.36 23.57 -15.83
CA PRO A 122 7.83 22.76 -16.96
C PRO A 122 9.19 22.08 -16.75
N GLN A 123 9.96 22.54 -15.76
CA GLN A 123 11.25 21.92 -15.38
C GLN A 123 11.13 20.60 -14.63
N LEU A 124 9.91 20.22 -14.19
CA LEU A 124 9.67 18.98 -13.49
C LEU A 124 9.53 17.79 -14.46
N HIS A 125 9.94 16.63 -14.01
CA HIS A 125 9.94 15.41 -14.79
C HIS A 125 8.66 14.59 -14.52
N MET A 126 7.70 14.61 -15.43
CA MET A 126 6.41 13.90 -15.29
C MET A 126 6.57 12.44 -14.93
N SER A 127 7.48 11.71 -15.58
CA SER A 127 7.73 10.30 -15.32
C SER A 127 8.21 10.05 -13.88
N ILE A 128 9.06 10.93 -13.37
CA ILE A 128 9.58 10.86 -12.00
C ILE A 128 8.48 11.11 -10.97
N LEU A 129 7.65 12.13 -11.20
CA LEU A 129 6.53 12.45 -10.33
C LEU A 129 5.53 11.30 -10.25
N ILE A 130 5.18 10.70 -11.40
CA ILE A 130 4.28 9.54 -11.45
C ILE A 130 4.88 8.35 -10.71
N ILE A 131 6.16 8.01 -10.95
CA ILE A 131 6.82 6.90 -10.26
C ILE A 131 6.78 7.11 -8.75
N GLY A 132 7.15 8.30 -8.27
CA GLY A 132 7.10 8.64 -6.85
C GLY A 132 5.68 8.56 -6.27
N ALA A 133 4.69 9.13 -6.98
CA ALA A 133 3.29 9.14 -6.54
C ALA A 133 2.67 7.74 -6.44
N MET A 134 3.01 6.83 -7.37
CA MET A 134 2.41 5.48 -7.43
C MET A 134 3.02 4.50 -6.43
N LEU A 135 4.14 4.84 -5.79
CA LEU A 135 4.83 3.94 -4.86
C LEU A 135 3.92 3.40 -3.73
N PRO A 136 3.05 4.20 -3.07
CA PRO A 136 2.15 3.69 -2.03
C PRO A 136 1.16 2.61 -2.53
N LEU A 137 0.90 2.56 -3.83
CA LEU A 137 -0.01 1.59 -4.46
C LEU A 137 0.70 0.32 -4.92
N PHE A 138 2.03 0.30 -4.90
CA PHE A 138 2.79 -0.83 -5.43
C PHE A 138 2.56 -2.10 -4.60
N PRO A 139 2.09 -3.22 -5.20
CA PRO A 139 1.71 -4.43 -4.48
C PRO A 139 2.90 -5.33 -4.13
N GLY A 140 4.00 -4.74 -3.60
CA GLY A 140 5.27 -5.46 -3.36
C GLY A 140 5.14 -6.65 -2.42
N ILE A 141 4.43 -6.49 -1.30
CA ILE A 141 4.21 -7.58 -0.33
C ILE A 141 3.38 -8.73 -0.96
N ALA A 142 2.38 -8.39 -1.77
CA ALA A 142 1.55 -9.39 -2.43
C ALA A 142 2.37 -10.20 -3.45
N ILE A 143 3.23 -9.54 -4.24
CA ILE A 143 4.13 -10.18 -5.19
C ILE A 143 5.12 -11.10 -4.47
N THR A 144 5.80 -10.60 -3.44
CA THR A 144 6.80 -11.38 -2.68
C THR A 144 6.18 -12.61 -2.03
N ASN A 145 4.99 -12.46 -1.41
CA ASN A 145 4.30 -13.57 -0.79
C ASN A 145 3.76 -14.58 -1.81
N SER A 146 3.29 -14.11 -2.98
CA SER A 146 2.88 -14.98 -4.09
C SER A 146 4.04 -15.87 -4.55
N LEU A 147 5.21 -15.28 -4.79
CA LEU A 147 6.41 -16.02 -5.18
C LEU A 147 6.83 -17.04 -4.11
N ARG A 148 6.81 -16.62 -2.83
CA ARG A 148 7.14 -17.52 -1.71
C ARG A 148 6.20 -18.72 -1.66
N ASP A 149 4.88 -18.51 -1.79
CA ASP A 149 3.87 -19.57 -1.73
C ASP A 149 4.07 -20.52 -2.94
N LEU A 150 4.31 -19.99 -4.14
CA LEU A 150 4.62 -20.80 -5.33
C LEU A 150 5.87 -21.67 -5.13
N MET A 151 6.94 -21.09 -4.57
CA MET A 151 8.18 -21.82 -4.30
C MET A 151 8.01 -22.87 -3.19
N ALA A 152 7.11 -22.66 -2.25
CA ALA A 152 6.75 -23.61 -1.20
C ALA A 152 5.81 -24.74 -1.69
N GLY A 153 5.33 -24.67 -2.95
CA GLY A 153 4.40 -25.63 -3.54
C GLY A 153 2.93 -25.35 -3.25
N ASP A 154 2.60 -24.26 -2.55
CA ASP A 154 1.23 -23.81 -2.36
C ASP A 154 0.74 -23.01 -3.58
N LEU A 155 0.47 -23.74 -4.67
CA LEU A 155 0.13 -23.15 -5.96
C LEU A 155 -1.16 -22.32 -5.90
N VAL A 156 -2.16 -22.78 -5.16
CA VAL A 156 -3.47 -22.08 -5.09
C VAL A 156 -3.34 -20.74 -4.38
N ALA A 157 -2.66 -20.69 -3.23
CA ALA A 157 -2.44 -19.45 -2.51
C ALA A 157 -1.52 -18.51 -3.30
N GLY A 158 -0.45 -19.04 -3.89
CA GLY A 158 0.50 -18.27 -4.68
C GLY A 158 -0.14 -17.64 -5.91
N VAL A 159 -0.88 -18.41 -6.70
CA VAL A 159 -1.58 -17.90 -7.88
C VAL A 159 -2.65 -16.86 -7.48
N SER A 160 -3.44 -17.14 -6.45
CA SER A 160 -4.49 -16.21 -5.99
C SER A 160 -3.90 -14.84 -5.60
N ARG A 161 -2.78 -14.80 -4.86
CA ARG A 161 -2.09 -13.55 -4.50
C ARG A 161 -1.42 -12.89 -5.70
N GLY A 162 -0.88 -13.67 -6.62
CA GLY A 162 -0.28 -13.15 -7.85
C GLY A 162 -1.30 -12.45 -8.74
N VAL A 163 -2.48 -13.05 -8.92
CA VAL A 163 -3.59 -12.45 -9.67
C VAL A 163 -4.08 -11.16 -8.98
N GLU A 164 -4.19 -11.15 -7.65
CA GLU A 164 -4.55 -9.93 -6.91
C GLU A 164 -3.52 -8.81 -7.14
N ALA A 165 -2.23 -9.12 -7.06
CA ALA A 165 -1.17 -8.16 -7.32
C ALA A 165 -1.17 -7.65 -8.77
N MET A 166 -1.42 -8.53 -9.73
CA MET A 166 -1.52 -8.19 -11.15
C MET A 166 -2.70 -7.23 -11.41
N LEU A 167 -3.87 -7.50 -10.84
CA LEU A 167 -5.04 -6.64 -10.98
C LEU A 167 -4.80 -5.24 -10.39
N THR A 168 -4.12 -5.15 -9.24
CA THR A 168 -3.67 -3.86 -8.67
C THR A 168 -2.75 -3.13 -9.65
N ALA A 169 -1.73 -3.81 -10.18
CA ALA A 169 -0.78 -3.22 -11.11
C ALA A 169 -1.46 -2.73 -12.40
N VAL A 170 -2.40 -3.49 -12.95
CA VAL A 170 -3.20 -3.12 -14.13
C VAL A 170 -4.05 -1.90 -13.82
N SER A 171 -4.71 -1.83 -12.66
CA SER A 171 -5.53 -0.68 -12.25
C SER A 171 -4.71 0.60 -12.21
N VAL A 172 -3.51 0.54 -11.61
CA VAL A 172 -2.57 1.68 -11.54
C VAL A 172 -2.05 2.05 -12.91
N ALA A 173 -1.69 1.05 -13.74
CA ALA A 173 -1.17 1.29 -15.10
C ALA A 173 -2.21 1.99 -15.99
N VAL A 174 -3.48 1.56 -15.94
CA VAL A 174 -4.56 2.18 -16.72
C VAL A 174 -4.78 3.63 -16.28
N ALA A 175 -4.82 3.91 -14.96
CA ALA A 175 -4.95 5.26 -14.44
C ALA A 175 -3.78 6.16 -14.88
N THR A 176 -2.56 5.63 -14.84
CA THR A 176 -1.35 6.32 -15.30
C THR A 176 -1.40 6.60 -16.80
N ALA A 177 -1.82 5.63 -17.60
CA ALA A 177 -1.96 5.78 -19.05
C ALA A 177 -2.98 6.88 -19.40
N ILE A 178 -4.13 6.92 -18.71
CA ILE A 178 -5.12 7.99 -18.88
C ILE A 178 -4.50 9.35 -18.54
N THR A 179 -3.76 9.46 -17.44
CA THR A 179 -3.11 10.71 -17.04
C THR A 179 -2.09 11.18 -18.10
N LEU A 180 -1.30 10.25 -18.62
CA LEU A 180 -0.32 10.57 -19.68
C LEU A 180 -0.98 10.98 -20.98
N TRP A 181 -2.13 10.39 -21.31
CA TRP A 181 -2.91 10.77 -22.49
C TRP A 181 -3.39 12.23 -22.44
N PHE A 182 -3.75 12.74 -21.26
CA PHE A 182 -4.10 14.15 -21.08
C PHE A 182 -2.92 15.11 -21.24
N ARG A 183 -1.71 14.63 -21.23
CA ARG A 183 -0.52 15.45 -21.48
C ARG A 183 -0.27 15.71 -22.96
N GLY A 184 -0.81 14.87 -23.81
CA GLY A 184 -0.65 14.96 -25.22
C GLY A 184 -0.21 14.63 -26.16
#